data_518685eeb34be942ad45fe08e3cfd209
#
_entry.id   518685eeb34be942ad45fe08e3cfd209
#
_cell.length_a   1.000
_cell.length_b   1.000
_cell.length_c   1.000
_cell.angle_alpha   90.00
_cell.angle_beta   90.00
_cell.angle_gamma   90.00
#
_symmetry.space_group_name_H-M   'P 1'
#
loop_
_entity.id
_entity.type
_entity.pdbx_description
1 polymer ?
#
loop_
_entity_poly.entity_id
_entity_poly.type
_entity_poly.pdbx_seq_one_letter_code
_entity_poly.pdbx_strand_id
1 'polypeptide(L)'
;AGYPSFNTPDSLADAMKWTGYDVIANMNNHALDRDVYGYERTRNILLDRGFDVIGTRGSVDEKRYIIKNINDINIGIISYGYTMTTEDYFKGLNGIAIPDELIPLMNHFHPLTLDEDLNNMKEQIALMREDGAEVIIFYMHWGDEYELEPNDIQRTIAQFLTDEKVDVIFGTHPHSIQPIDILTSSDGTSNTAVVYSMGNFLSSQRTERIENPYTEDGVIVSVNISKNMDTNEVTVDIPTYIPTWVN
;
A
#
# COMPACT_ATOMS: atom_id res chain seq x y z
N ALA A 1 3.70 15.80 -14.85
CA ALA A 1 4.15 15.50 -13.50
C ALA A 1 5.43 16.28 -13.20
N GLY A 2 5.57 16.86 -12.03
CA GLY A 2 6.73 17.67 -11.64
C GLY A 2 6.82 17.80 -10.14
N TYR A 3 8.01 17.47 -9.59
CA TYR A 3 8.30 17.69 -8.17
C TYR A 3 8.26 19.19 -7.84
N PRO A 4 7.75 19.63 -6.66
CA PRO A 4 7.25 18.79 -5.56
C PRO A 4 5.74 18.44 -5.64
N SER A 5 4.98 19.01 -6.55
CA SER A 5 3.52 18.80 -6.67
C SER A 5 3.21 18.07 -7.96
N PHE A 6 3.03 16.76 -7.88
CA PHE A 6 2.78 15.93 -9.03
C PHE A 6 1.38 16.14 -9.62
N ASN A 7 1.29 16.11 -10.94
CA ASN A 7 0.04 16.17 -11.69
C ASN A 7 0.23 15.40 -13.00
N THR A 8 -0.13 14.14 -13.00
CA THR A 8 0.05 13.25 -14.14
C THR A 8 -1.15 13.33 -15.08
N PRO A 9 -0.96 13.30 -16.41
CA PRO A 9 -2.07 13.23 -17.36
C PRO A 9 -2.93 11.98 -17.18
N ASP A 10 -4.23 12.09 -17.48
CA ASP A 10 -5.19 10.98 -17.38
C ASP A 10 -4.83 9.78 -18.25
N SER A 11 -4.08 10.03 -19.35
CA SER A 11 -3.56 8.98 -20.23
C SER A 11 -2.65 7.97 -19.51
N LEU A 12 -2.08 8.30 -18.34
CA LEU A 12 -1.37 7.31 -17.54
C LEU A 12 -2.35 6.25 -17.01
N ALA A 13 -3.53 6.64 -16.54
CA ALA A 13 -4.55 5.69 -16.10
C ALA A 13 -5.00 4.79 -17.28
N ASP A 14 -5.14 5.36 -18.49
CA ASP A 14 -5.45 4.59 -19.70
C ASP A 14 -4.34 3.56 -20.00
N ALA A 15 -3.06 3.97 -19.90
CA ALA A 15 -1.91 3.09 -20.10
C ALA A 15 -1.84 1.98 -19.04
N MET A 16 -2.08 2.30 -17.77
CA MET A 16 -2.14 1.31 -16.69
C MET A 16 -3.25 0.29 -16.93
N LYS A 17 -4.44 0.73 -17.36
CA LYS A 17 -5.53 -0.20 -17.68
C LYS A 17 -5.19 -1.09 -18.87
N TRP A 18 -4.59 -0.53 -19.90
CA TRP A 18 -4.13 -1.29 -21.07
C TRP A 18 -3.08 -2.34 -20.72
N THR A 19 -2.21 -2.08 -19.72
CA THR A 19 -1.20 -3.03 -19.26
C THR A 19 -1.74 -4.08 -18.29
N GLY A 20 -3.01 -4.01 -17.89
CA GLY A 20 -3.67 -5.04 -17.11
C GLY A 20 -3.70 -4.79 -15.60
N TYR A 21 -3.46 -3.58 -15.14
CA TYR A 21 -3.69 -3.26 -13.72
C TYR A 21 -5.18 -3.31 -13.38
N ASP A 22 -5.54 -3.87 -12.22
CA ASP A 22 -6.90 -3.97 -11.73
C ASP A 22 -7.13 -3.15 -10.46
N VAL A 23 -6.16 -3.10 -9.56
CA VAL A 23 -6.25 -2.42 -8.26
C VAL A 23 -5.18 -1.36 -8.14
N ILE A 24 -5.56 -0.17 -7.70
CA ILE A 24 -4.65 0.96 -7.48
C ILE A 24 -4.69 1.39 -6.02
N ALA A 25 -3.53 1.35 -5.35
CA ALA A 25 -3.35 1.95 -4.04
C ALA A 25 -3.10 3.45 -4.20
N ASN A 26 -4.05 4.27 -3.72
CA ASN A 26 -4.02 5.73 -3.90
C ASN A 26 -3.67 6.50 -2.61
N MET A 27 -3.36 5.80 -1.51
CA MET A 27 -2.89 6.42 -0.28
C MET A 27 -1.36 6.45 -0.25
N ASN A 28 -0.81 7.65 -0.44
CA ASN A 28 0.63 7.91 -0.40
C ASN A 28 0.89 9.36 0.02
N ASN A 29 2.16 9.74 0.24
CA ASN A 29 2.55 11.09 0.67
C ASN A 29 2.23 12.19 -0.36
N HIS A 30 1.92 11.85 -1.61
CA HIS A 30 1.53 12.78 -2.69
C HIS A 30 0.03 12.80 -2.99
N ALA A 31 -0.81 12.14 -2.17
CA ALA A 31 -2.25 12.06 -2.42
C ALA A 31 -2.96 13.43 -2.39
N LEU A 32 -2.34 14.45 -1.78
CA LEU A 32 -2.85 15.82 -1.68
C LEU A 32 -2.07 16.86 -2.49
N ASP A 33 -1.18 16.49 -3.37
CA ASP A 33 -0.36 17.43 -4.18
C ASP A 33 -1.17 18.45 -4.97
N ARG A 34 -2.43 18.17 -5.23
CA ARG A 34 -3.38 19.05 -5.93
C ARG A 34 -4.63 19.30 -5.09
N ASP A 35 -4.47 19.38 -3.77
CA ASP A 35 -5.50 19.64 -2.79
C ASP A 35 -6.69 18.65 -2.83
N VAL A 36 -7.80 18.99 -2.21
CA VAL A 36 -9.05 18.21 -2.20
C VAL A 36 -9.52 17.89 -3.63
N TYR A 37 -9.43 18.87 -4.54
CA TYR A 37 -9.79 18.67 -5.94
C TYR A 37 -8.96 17.57 -6.60
N GLY A 38 -7.66 17.54 -6.36
CA GLY A 38 -6.77 16.51 -6.91
C GLY A 38 -7.05 15.13 -6.34
N TYR A 39 -7.32 15.05 -5.04
CA TYR A 39 -7.74 13.83 -4.36
C TYR A 39 -9.00 13.22 -4.99
N GLU A 40 -10.09 13.99 -5.05
CA GLU A 40 -11.37 13.56 -5.62
C GLU A 40 -11.23 13.19 -7.11
N ARG A 41 -10.58 14.08 -7.87
CA ARG A 41 -10.40 13.88 -9.31
C ARG A 41 -9.60 12.63 -9.65
N THR A 42 -8.48 12.39 -8.96
CA THR A 42 -7.65 11.20 -9.20
C THR A 42 -8.46 9.94 -8.94
N ARG A 43 -9.17 9.89 -7.81
CA ARG A 43 -10.02 8.74 -7.48
C ARG A 43 -11.11 8.51 -8.54
N ASN A 44 -11.83 9.56 -8.94
CA ASN A 44 -12.89 9.45 -9.94
C ASN A 44 -12.36 9.00 -11.30
N ILE A 45 -11.23 9.52 -11.75
CA ILE A 45 -10.58 9.12 -12.99
C ILE A 45 -10.20 7.63 -12.98
N LEU A 46 -9.70 7.12 -11.87
CA LEU A 46 -9.35 5.70 -11.73
C LEU A 46 -10.61 4.82 -11.75
N LEU A 47 -11.64 5.19 -11.00
CA LEU A 47 -12.93 4.47 -10.99
C LEU A 47 -13.61 4.45 -12.37
N ASP A 48 -13.63 5.59 -13.09
CA ASP A 48 -14.21 5.71 -14.43
C ASP A 48 -13.50 4.79 -15.44
N ARG A 49 -12.26 4.42 -15.20
CA ARG A 49 -11.50 3.48 -16.02
C ARG A 49 -11.62 2.02 -15.56
N GLY A 50 -12.46 1.78 -14.54
CA GLY A 50 -12.75 0.46 -14.02
C GLY A 50 -11.61 -0.15 -13.20
N PHE A 51 -10.86 0.68 -12.49
CA PHE A 51 -9.98 0.22 -11.42
C PHE A 51 -10.73 0.09 -10.11
N ASP A 52 -10.32 -0.86 -9.28
CA ASP A 52 -10.60 -0.78 -7.85
C ASP A 52 -9.58 0.16 -7.20
N VAL A 53 -10.04 1.11 -6.40
CA VAL A 53 -9.19 2.09 -5.72
C VAL A 53 -9.19 1.82 -4.23
N ILE A 54 -8.02 1.60 -3.64
CA ILE A 54 -7.85 1.34 -2.22
C ILE A 54 -7.01 2.45 -1.55
N GLY A 55 -7.21 2.59 -0.24
CA GLY A 55 -6.52 3.60 0.58
C GLY A 55 -7.23 4.93 0.68
N THR A 56 -8.11 5.26 -0.29
CA THR A 56 -8.90 6.49 -0.29
C THR A 56 -10.37 6.18 -0.62
N ARG A 57 -11.30 6.95 -0.03
CA ARG A 57 -12.75 6.77 -0.19
C ARG A 57 -13.43 8.07 -0.61
N GLY A 58 -14.60 7.97 -1.25
CA GLY A 58 -15.43 9.12 -1.61
C GLY A 58 -16.41 9.49 -0.50
N SER A 59 -16.74 8.56 0.40
CA SER A 59 -17.59 8.80 1.56
C SER A 59 -17.22 7.89 2.73
N VAL A 60 -17.70 8.23 3.93
CA VAL A 60 -17.51 7.41 5.13
C VAL A 60 -18.29 6.09 5.08
N ASP A 61 -19.32 6.01 4.25
CA ASP A 61 -20.15 4.80 4.09
C ASP A 61 -19.48 3.74 3.21
N GLU A 62 -18.44 4.12 2.45
CA GLU A 62 -17.65 3.16 1.69
C GLU A 62 -16.75 2.34 2.59
N LYS A 63 -16.57 1.06 2.29
CA LYS A 63 -15.60 0.20 2.99
C LYS A 63 -14.17 0.71 2.77
N ARG A 64 -13.32 0.50 3.78
CA ARG A 64 -11.89 0.86 3.70
C ARG A 64 -11.07 -0.11 2.86
N TYR A 65 -11.65 -1.23 2.46
CA TYR A 65 -11.04 -2.34 1.74
C TYR A 65 -11.95 -2.83 0.62
N ILE A 66 -11.41 -3.69 -0.20
CA ILE A 66 -12.16 -4.43 -1.22
C ILE A 66 -12.03 -5.93 -0.98
N ILE A 67 -13.02 -6.71 -1.42
CA ILE A 67 -12.94 -8.17 -1.54
C ILE A 67 -13.04 -8.53 -3.01
N LYS A 68 -12.04 -9.24 -3.53
CA LYS A 68 -12.02 -9.76 -4.91
C LYS A 68 -12.13 -11.27 -4.88
N ASN A 69 -13.13 -11.83 -5.57
CA ASN A 69 -13.15 -13.27 -5.81
C ASN A 69 -12.34 -13.59 -7.06
N ILE A 70 -11.27 -14.33 -6.91
CA ILE A 70 -10.36 -14.74 -8.00
C ILE A 70 -10.20 -16.26 -7.92
N ASN A 71 -10.70 -16.99 -8.92
CA ASN A 71 -10.65 -18.45 -8.98
C ASN A 71 -11.18 -19.13 -7.69
N ASP A 72 -12.33 -18.68 -7.21
CA ASP A 72 -13.01 -19.16 -6.00
C ASP A 72 -12.22 -18.92 -4.69
N ILE A 73 -11.30 -17.98 -4.68
CA ILE A 73 -10.61 -17.48 -3.49
C ILE A 73 -11.02 -16.02 -3.27
N ASN A 74 -11.54 -15.71 -2.08
CA ASN A 74 -11.88 -14.35 -1.69
C ASN A 74 -10.65 -13.66 -1.10
N ILE A 75 -10.14 -12.66 -1.79
CA ILE A 75 -8.96 -11.89 -1.39
C ILE A 75 -9.39 -10.52 -0.89
N GLY A 76 -9.14 -10.23 0.38
CA GLY A 76 -9.30 -8.91 0.98
C GLY A 76 -8.05 -8.07 0.73
N ILE A 77 -8.22 -6.85 0.19
CA ILE A 77 -7.10 -5.96 -0.14
C ILE A 77 -7.36 -4.59 0.47
N ILE A 78 -6.39 -4.07 1.21
CA ILE A 78 -6.44 -2.76 1.84
C ILE A 78 -5.09 -2.05 1.69
N SER A 79 -5.10 -0.72 1.68
CA SER A 79 -3.88 0.08 1.66
C SER A 79 -3.89 1.13 2.75
N TYR A 80 -2.70 1.39 3.32
CA TYR A 80 -2.45 2.47 4.27
C TYR A 80 -1.20 3.26 3.88
N GLY A 81 -1.20 4.55 4.21
CA GLY A 81 -0.02 5.40 4.07
C GLY A 81 0.27 6.16 5.36
N TYR A 82 1.54 6.49 5.57
CA TYR A 82 1.94 7.28 6.73
C TYR A 82 1.51 8.74 6.62
N THR A 83 1.33 9.38 7.78
CA THR A 83 1.17 10.83 7.90
C THR A 83 2.24 11.40 8.81
N MET A 84 2.52 12.70 8.68
CA MET A 84 3.53 13.40 9.46
C MET A 84 2.93 14.58 10.24
N THR A 85 3.61 14.98 11.30
CA THR A 85 3.33 16.20 12.06
C THR A 85 4.32 17.29 11.68
N THR A 86 3.86 18.53 11.61
CA THR A 86 4.68 19.74 11.58
C THR A 86 4.27 20.68 12.70
N GLU A 87 4.91 21.87 12.80
CA GLU A 87 4.53 22.92 13.77
C GLU A 87 3.09 23.43 13.53
N ASP A 88 2.59 23.35 12.27
CA ASP A 88 1.33 23.92 11.85
C ASP A 88 0.15 22.92 11.88
N TYR A 89 0.41 21.62 11.89
CA TYR A 89 -0.65 20.59 11.85
C TYR A 89 -0.18 19.24 12.43
N PHE A 90 -1.13 18.45 12.93
CA PHE A 90 -0.86 17.12 13.47
C PHE A 90 -0.79 16.03 12.39
N LYS A 91 -1.68 16.06 11.39
CA LYS A 91 -1.69 15.09 10.29
C LYS A 91 -1.53 15.79 8.94
N GLY A 92 -0.53 15.40 8.21
CA GLY A 92 -0.26 15.93 6.87
C GLY A 92 0.46 14.95 5.97
N LEU A 93 0.46 15.26 4.70
CA LEU A 93 1.15 14.53 3.63
C LEU A 93 2.07 15.50 2.91
N ASN A 94 3.37 15.19 2.89
CA ASN A 94 4.38 15.92 2.13
C ASN A 94 4.33 17.47 2.31
N GLY A 95 4.13 17.92 3.56
CA GLY A 95 4.05 19.36 3.88
C GLY A 95 2.67 19.99 3.72
N ILE A 96 1.62 19.22 3.37
CA ILE A 96 0.24 19.67 3.20
C ILE A 96 -0.61 19.10 4.33
N ALA A 97 -1.26 19.97 5.12
CA ALA A 97 -2.22 19.52 6.14
C ALA A 97 -3.39 18.76 5.49
N ILE A 98 -3.77 17.64 6.08
CA ILE A 98 -4.97 16.91 5.63
C ILE A 98 -6.20 17.69 6.12
N PRO A 99 -7.10 18.16 5.23
CA PRO A 99 -8.35 18.75 5.65
C PRO A 99 -9.19 17.81 6.51
N ASP A 100 -9.86 18.33 7.53
CA ASP A 100 -10.63 17.52 8.51
C ASP A 100 -11.65 16.60 7.84
N GLU A 101 -12.28 17.05 6.75
CA GLU A 101 -13.23 16.28 5.96
C GLU A 101 -12.60 15.07 5.24
N LEU A 102 -11.30 15.12 4.93
CA LEU A 102 -10.58 14.02 4.26
C LEU A 102 -9.96 13.02 5.24
N ILE A 103 -9.69 13.41 6.49
CA ILE A 103 -9.11 12.51 7.50
C ILE A 103 -9.87 11.16 7.58
N PRO A 104 -11.22 11.14 7.73
CA PRO A 104 -11.95 9.89 7.79
C PRO A 104 -12.01 9.12 6.47
N LEU A 105 -11.69 9.76 5.34
CA LEU A 105 -11.74 9.15 4.00
C LEU A 105 -10.42 8.52 3.57
N MET A 106 -9.34 8.78 4.27
CA MET A 106 -8.01 8.28 3.96
C MET A 106 -7.61 7.17 4.95
N ASN A 107 -7.07 6.08 4.46
CA ASN A 107 -6.50 5.04 5.30
C ASN A 107 -5.06 5.43 5.64
N HIS A 108 -4.87 6.03 6.78
CA HIS A 108 -3.57 6.52 7.21
C HIS A 108 -3.16 5.94 8.56
N PHE A 109 -1.88 6.02 8.86
CA PHE A 109 -1.33 5.83 10.20
C PHE A 109 -0.34 6.95 10.50
N HIS A 110 -0.10 7.18 11.79
CA HIS A 110 0.79 8.23 12.25
C HIS A 110 1.72 7.71 13.35
N PRO A 111 3.04 7.97 13.29
CA PRO A 111 3.98 7.44 14.27
C PRO A 111 3.64 7.74 15.74
N LEU A 112 3.05 8.92 16.02
CA LEU A 112 2.69 9.32 17.38
C LEU A 112 1.35 8.74 17.88
N THR A 113 0.52 8.17 17.00
CA THR A 113 -0.76 7.51 17.33
C THR A 113 -0.78 6.06 16.88
N LEU A 114 0.40 5.46 16.72
CA LEU A 114 0.55 4.14 16.10
C LEU A 114 -0.31 3.06 16.77
N ASP A 115 -0.39 3.03 18.09
CA ASP A 115 -1.21 2.04 18.81
C ASP A 115 -2.70 2.13 18.46
N GLU A 116 -3.25 3.35 18.32
CA GLU A 116 -4.63 3.59 17.89
C GLU A 116 -4.83 3.16 16.43
N ASP A 117 -3.88 3.50 15.56
CA ASP A 117 -3.94 3.17 14.14
C ASP A 117 -3.81 1.66 13.90
N LEU A 118 -2.98 0.95 14.68
CA LEU A 118 -2.89 -0.51 14.68
C LEU A 118 -4.20 -1.16 15.11
N ASN A 119 -4.86 -0.65 16.14
CA ASN A 119 -6.19 -1.13 16.53
C ASN A 119 -7.23 -0.93 15.42
N ASN A 120 -7.18 0.20 14.70
CA ASN A 120 -8.03 0.42 13.53
C ASN A 120 -7.73 -0.59 12.42
N MET A 121 -6.45 -0.88 12.12
CA MET A 121 -6.08 -1.92 11.16
C MET A 121 -6.63 -3.30 11.57
N LYS A 122 -6.54 -3.65 12.86
CA LYS A 122 -7.11 -4.89 13.39
C LYS A 122 -8.62 -4.98 13.17
N GLU A 123 -9.36 -3.89 13.41
CA GLU A 123 -10.80 -3.84 13.14
C GLU A 123 -11.10 -4.09 11.66
N GLN A 124 -10.31 -3.49 10.74
CA GLN A 124 -10.50 -3.73 9.33
C GLN A 124 -10.19 -5.18 8.92
N ILE A 125 -9.18 -5.81 9.52
CA ILE A 125 -8.88 -7.23 9.31
C ILE A 125 -10.08 -8.09 9.74
N ALA A 126 -10.66 -7.83 10.92
CA ALA A 126 -11.83 -8.55 11.41
C ALA A 126 -13.02 -8.40 10.47
N LEU A 127 -13.30 -7.18 9.99
CA LEU A 127 -14.36 -6.90 9.02
C LEU A 127 -14.14 -7.60 7.68
N MET A 128 -12.90 -7.64 7.17
CA MET A 128 -12.58 -8.39 5.95
C MET A 128 -12.84 -9.89 6.12
N ARG A 129 -12.47 -10.47 7.27
CA ARG A 129 -12.74 -11.88 7.58
C ARG A 129 -14.26 -12.14 7.71
N GLU A 130 -15.02 -11.25 8.34
CA GLU A 130 -16.48 -11.33 8.43
C GLU A 130 -17.15 -11.26 7.05
N ASP A 131 -16.63 -10.44 6.15
CA ASP A 131 -17.06 -10.35 4.76
C ASP A 131 -16.58 -11.54 3.89
N GLY A 132 -15.88 -12.51 4.47
CA GLY A 132 -15.49 -13.77 3.83
C GLY A 132 -14.13 -13.77 3.15
N ALA A 133 -13.24 -12.83 3.47
CA ALA A 133 -11.86 -12.88 2.96
C ALA A 133 -11.13 -14.13 3.48
N GLU A 134 -10.61 -14.93 2.57
CA GLU A 134 -9.79 -16.11 2.85
C GLU A 134 -8.31 -15.75 2.92
N VAL A 135 -7.90 -14.75 2.13
CA VAL A 135 -6.55 -14.16 2.12
C VAL A 135 -6.66 -12.66 2.33
N ILE A 136 -5.75 -12.08 3.11
CA ILE A 136 -5.69 -10.64 3.35
C ILE A 136 -4.35 -10.09 2.89
N ILE A 137 -4.41 -9.06 2.04
CA ILE A 137 -3.25 -8.35 1.51
C ILE A 137 -3.27 -6.90 1.98
N PHE A 138 -2.18 -6.46 2.61
CA PHE A 138 -1.93 -5.05 2.93
C PHE A 138 -0.95 -4.44 1.94
N TYR A 139 -1.27 -3.25 1.43
CA TYR A 139 -0.36 -2.43 0.66
C TYR A 139 0.02 -1.20 1.48
N MET A 140 1.29 -1.08 1.82
CA MET A 140 1.79 -0.08 2.79
C MET A 140 2.68 0.95 2.10
N HIS A 141 2.37 2.22 2.30
CA HIS A 141 3.21 3.33 1.90
C HIS A 141 3.89 3.90 3.16
N TRP A 142 5.13 3.48 3.42
CA TRP A 142 5.81 3.62 4.71
C TRP A 142 7.32 3.71 4.61
N GLY A 143 7.99 3.93 5.75
CA GLY A 143 9.45 3.93 5.87
C GLY A 143 10.07 5.29 5.56
N ASP A 144 11.37 5.29 5.41
CA ASP A 144 12.17 6.46 5.13
C ASP A 144 12.73 6.42 3.70
N GLU A 145 12.74 7.58 3.02
CA GLU A 145 13.25 7.67 1.66
C GLU A 145 14.74 7.29 1.61
N TYR A 146 15.08 6.49 0.61
CA TYR A 146 16.46 6.11 0.24
C TYR A 146 17.15 5.14 1.20
N GLU A 147 16.47 4.67 2.24
CA GLU A 147 16.99 3.65 3.15
C GLU A 147 16.84 2.24 2.56
N LEU A 148 17.90 1.42 2.72
CA LEU A 148 17.91 0.02 2.25
C LEU A 148 17.35 -0.96 3.28
N GLU A 149 17.25 -0.52 4.53
CA GLU A 149 16.73 -1.31 5.64
C GLU A 149 15.43 -0.72 6.16
N PRO A 150 14.44 -1.54 6.51
CA PRO A 150 13.21 -1.06 7.11
C PRO A 150 13.47 -0.49 8.50
N ASN A 151 12.81 0.64 8.81
CA ASN A 151 12.88 1.26 10.11
C ASN A 151 12.03 0.52 11.17
N ASP A 152 12.11 0.93 12.43
CA ASP A 152 11.42 0.29 13.56
C ASP A 152 9.89 0.32 13.42
N ILE A 153 9.32 1.39 12.82
CA ILE A 153 7.88 1.50 12.59
C ILE A 153 7.43 0.48 11.54
N GLN A 154 8.15 0.34 10.44
CA GLN A 154 7.85 -0.69 9.44
C GLN A 154 7.90 -2.09 10.07
N ARG A 155 8.92 -2.40 10.86
CA ARG A 155 9.06 -3.70 11.55
C ARG A 155 7.94 -3.94 12.55
N THR A 156 7.57 -2.91 13.32
CA THR A 156 6.47 -2.98 14.31
C THR A 156 5.13 -3.27 13.62
N ILE A 157 4.80 -2.52 12.57
CA ILE A 157 3.55 -2.73 11.81
C ILE A 157 3.56 -4.12 11.15
N ALA A 158 4.67 -4.51 10.52
CA ALA A 158 4.77 -5.80 9.85
C ALA A 158 4.55 -6.97 10.83
N GLN A 159 5.18 -6.92 12.02
CA GLN A 159 4.99 -7.96 13.03
C GLN A 159 3.56 -7.95 13.58
N PHE A 160 2.97 -6.77 13.85
CA PHE A 160 1.60 -6.66 14.29
C PHE A 160 0.61 -7.27 13.28
N LEU A 161 0.74 -6.93 11.99
CA LEU A 161 -0.11 -7.48 10.94
C LEU A 161 0.09 -9.00 10.79
N THR A 162 1.31 -9.49 11.00
CA THR A 162 1.62 -10.93 11.04
C THR A 162 0.90 -11.62 12.20
N ASP A 163 0.88 -11.01 13.38
CA ASP A 163 0.19 -11.52 14.56
C ASP A 163 -1.34 -11.52 14.36
N GLU A 164 -1.87 -10.58 13.58
CA GLU A 164 -3.28 -10.53 13.16
C GLU A 164 -3.58 -11.39 11.92
N LYS A 165 -2.64 -12.27 11.50
CA LYS A 165 -2.81 -13.27 10.43
C LYS A 165 -3.06 -12.65 9.06
N VAL A 166 -2.42 -11.54 8.75
CA VAL A 166 -2.33 -11.02 7.38
C VAL A 166 -1.41 -11.93 6.58
N ASP A 167 -1.76 -12.21 5.33
CA ASP A 167 -1.05 -13.20 4.52
C ASP A 167 0.11 -12.57 3.73
N VAL A 168 -0.10 -11.35 3.21
CA VAL A 168 0.91 -10.65 2.38
C VAL A 168 0.93 -9.16 2.71
N ILE A 169 2.13 -8.59 2.79
CA ILE A 169 2.35 -7.14 2.91
C ILE A 169 3.25 -6.70 1.76
N PHE A 170 2.77 -5.75 0.95
CA PHE A 170 3.55 -5.06 -0.07
C PHE A 170 3.86 -3.64 0.38
N GLY A 171 5.13 -3.28 0.45
CA GLY A 171 5.62 -1.98 0.86
C GLY A 171 6.15 -1.14 -0.29
N THR A 172 6.01 0.17 -0.14
CA THR A 172 6.52 1.22 -1.05
C THR A 172 6.90 2.46 -0.26
N HIS A 173 7.39 3.48 -0.90
CA HIS A 173 7.84 4.79 -0.44
C HIS A 173 9.36 4.95 -0.36
N PRO A 174 10.17 4.01 0.16
CA PRO A 174 11.61 4.25 0.31
C PRO A 174 12.35 4.57 -0.99
N HIS A 175 11.73 4.37 -2.16
CA HIS A 175 12.38 4.54 -3.47
C HIS A 175 13.64 3.68 -3.67
N SER A 176 13.88 2.75 -2.78
CA SER A 176 14.94 1.75 -2.79
C SER A 176 14.33 0.40 -2.49
N ILE A 177 14.89 -0.68 -3.02
CA ILE A 177 14.48 -2.03 -2.66
C ILE A 177 14.90 -2.30 -1.22
N GLN A 178 13.96 -2.77 -0.40
CA GLN A 178 14.23 -3.27 0.95
C GLN A 178 14.00 -4.79 1.01
N PRO A 179 14.39 -5.48 2.10
CA PRO A 179 14.26 -6.93 2.22
C PRO A 179 12.87 -7.49 1.91
N ILE A 180 12.85 -8.72 1.44
CA ILE A 180 11.67 -9.58 1.33
C ILE A 180 11.83 -10.68 2.36
N ASP A 181 10.96 -10.72 3.37
CA ASP A 181 11.03 -11.64 4.51
C ASP A 181 9.75 -12.46 4.64
N ILE A 182 9.87 -13.59 5.31
CA ILE A 182 8.72 -14.36 5.82
C ILE A 182 8.72 -14.21 7.34
N LEU A 183 7.77 -13.43 7.85
CA LEU A 183 7.60 -13.28 9.30
C LEU A 183 6.66 -14.36 9.83
N THR A 184 7.00 -14.88 11.02
CA THR A 184 6.15 -15.82 11.74
C THR A 184 5.43 -15.06 12.86
N SER A 185 4.13 -15.34 13.03
CA SER A 185 3.34 -14.77 14.12
C SER A 185 3.88 -15.18 15.50
N SER A 186 3.67 -14.34 16.50
CA SER A 186 4.17 -14.57 17.87
C SER A 186 3.67 -15.87 18.50
N ASP A 187 2.50 -16.38 18.07
CA ASP A 187 1.96 -17.68 18.47
C ASP A 187 2.48 -18.87 17.61
N GLY A 188 3.29 -18.60 16.59
CA GLY A 188 3.86 -19.61 15.70
C GLY A 188 2.87 -20.29 14.76
N THR A 189 1.65 -19.78 14.60
CA THR A 189 0.57 -20.46 13.87
C THR A 189 0.41 -20.01 12.42
N SER A 190 1.01 -18.87 12.03
CA SER A 190 0.91 -18.32 10.67
C SER A 190 2.19 -17.64 10.24
N ASN A 191 2.34 -17.50 8.92
CA ASN A 191 3.43 -16.76 8.30
C ASN A 191 2.86 -15.67 7.39
N THR A 192 3.55 -14.54 7.32
CA THR A 192 3.25 -13.42 6.43
C THR A 192 4.41 -13.19 5.47
N ALA A 193 4.13 -13.11 4.19
CA ALA A 193 5.12 -12.66 3.20
C ALA A 193 5.20 -11.13 3.24
N VAL A 194 6.35 -10.59 3.60
CA VAL A 194 6.57 -9.14 3.74
C VAL A 194 7.58 -8.66 2.72
N VAL A 195 7.15 -7.78 1.84
CA VAL A 195 8.01 -7.02 0.92
C VAL A 195 8.09 -5.61 1.49
N TYR A 196 9.17 -5.25 2.17
CA TYR A 196 9.27 -3.96 2.84
C TYR A 196 9.30 -2.77 1.89
N SER A 197 9.97 -2.89 0.74
CA SER A 197 9.86 -1.92 -0.35
C SER A 197 10.20 -2.57 -1.70
N MET A 198 9.37 -2.29 -2.70
CA MET A 198 9.57 -2.76 -4.07
C MET A 198 10.49 -1.84 -4.90
N GLY A 199 10.96 -0.72 -4.35
CA GLY A 199 11.72 0.27 -5.10
C GLY A 199 10.88 1.02 -6.13
N ASN A 200 11.53 1.55 -7.15
CA ASN A 200 10.90 2.34 -8.20
C ASN A 200 10.59 1.50 -9.44
N PHE A 201 9.37 1.63 -9.98
CA PHE A 201 8.99 1.03 -11.26
C PHE A 201 9.00 2.06 -12.40
N LEU A 202 8.42 3.24 -12.17
CA LEU A 202 8.46 4.40 -13.06
C LEU A 202 8.89 5.61 -12.24
N SER A 203 10.08 6.13 -12.50
CA SER A 203 10.61 7.25 -11.71
C SER A 203 11.54 8.14 -12.55
N SER A 204 11.66 9.40 -12.14
CA SER A 204 12.71 10.31 -12.60
C SER A 204 13.82 10.50 -11.56
N GLN A 205 13.80 9.72 -10.49
CA GLN A 205 14.82 9.71 -9.43
C GLN A 205 16.00 8.85 -9.89
N ARG A 206 16.83 9.44 -10.72
CA ARG A 206 18.03 8.80 -11.29
C ARG A 206 19.26 9.18 -10.48
N THR A 207 20.26 8.31 -10.49
CA THR A 207 21.58 8.53 -9.87
C THR A 207 22.16 9.90 -10.20
N GLU A 208 22.03 10.37 -11.44
CA GLU A 208 22.52 11.68 -11.89
C GLU A 208 21.81 12.87 -11.23
N ARG A 209 20.62 12.66 -10.65
CA ARG A 209 19.80 13.71 -10.03
C ARG A 209 19.79 13.67 -8.51
N ILE A 210 19.85 12.47 -7.94
CA ILE A 210 19.68 12.24 -6.48
C ILE A 210 20.98 11.78 -5.84
N GLU A 211 22.01 11.44 -6.64
CA GLU A 211 23.29 10.90 -6.17
C GLU A 211 23.13 9.59 -5.37
N ASN A 212 22.03 8.84 -5.61
CA ASN A 212 21.75 7.56 -4.98
C ASN A 212 21.57 6.49 -6.07
N PRO A 213 22.46 5.49 -6.15
CA PRO A 213 22.42 4.48 -7.20
C PRO A 213 21.25 3.48 -7.07
N TYR A 214 20.64 3.39 -5.89
CA TYR A 214 19.58 2.40 -5.62
C TYR A 214 18.17 2.85 -6.04
N THR A 215 18.00 4.13 -6.39
CA THR A 215 16.69 4.67 -6.81
C THR A 215 16.30 4.30 -8.24
N GLU A 216 17.21 3.74 -9.00
CA GLU A 216 16.94 3.21 -10.36
C GLU A 216 16.50 1.75 -10.33
N ASP A 217 16.66 1.06 -9.20
CA ASP A 217 16.31 -0.34 -9.01
C ASP A 217 14.87 -0.49 -8.53
N GLY A 218 14.20 -1.52 -9.02
CA GLY A 218 12.87 -1.90 -8.58
C GLY A 218 12.63 -3.40 -8.77
N VAL A 219 11.51 -3.88 -8.26
CA VAL A 219 11.08 -5.26 -8.47
C VAL A 219 9.58 -5.32 -8.76
N ILE A 220 9.20 -6.22 -9.66
CA ILE A 220 7.82 -6.73 -9.77
C ILE A 220 7.76 -7.98 -8.89
N VAL A 221 6.89 -7.97 -7.90
CA VAL A 221 6.72 -9.11 -6.99
C VAL A 221 5.47 -9.88 -7.36
N SER A 222 5.57 -11.20 -7.37
CA SER A 222 4.45 -12.12 -7.58
C SER A 222 4.30 -13.04 -6.39
N VAL A 223 3.07 -13.19 -5.91
CA VAL A 223 2.70 -14.16 -4.88
C VAL A 223 1.67 -15.11 -5.47
N ASN A 224 1.95 -16.40 -5.41
CA ASN A 224 1.00 -17.41 -5.86
C ASN A 224 0.10 -17.82 -4.69
N ILE A 225 -1.22 -17.80 -4.92
CA ILE A 225 -2.23 -18.20 -3.94
C ILE A 225 -2.99 -19.35 -4.54
N SER A 226 -3.09 -20.46 -3.79
CA SER A 226 -3.78 -21.65 -4.24
C SER A 226 -4.75 -22.18 -3.19
N LYS A 227 -5.83 -22.83 -3.65
CA LYS A 227 -6.84 -23.42 -2.80
C LYS A 227 -6.97 -24.90 -3.12
N ASN A 228 -6.82 -25.74 -2.11
CA ASN A 228 -7.13 -27.16 -2.23
C ASN A 228 -8.66 -27.34 -2.25
N MET A 229 -9.18 -27.84 -3.37
CA MET A 229 -10.64 -27.96 -3.58
C MET A 229 -11.29 -29.07 -2.73
N ASP A 230 -10.49 -30.00 -2.21
CA ASP A 230 -11.02 -31.10 -1.36
C ASP A 230 -11.06 -30.67 0.13
N THR A 231 -10.06 -29.90 0.59
CA THR A 231 -9.95 -29.48 1.99
C THR A 231 -10.40 -28.05 2.23
N ASN A 232 -10.58 -27.23 1.18
CA ASN A 232 -10.76 -25.78 1.22
C ASN A 232 -9.59 -25.01 1.87
N GLU A 233 -8.45 -25.65 2.04
CA GLU A 233 -7.27 -25.00 2.59
C GLU A 233 -6.65 -24.06 1.55
N VAL A 234 -6.41 -22.81 1.95
CA VAL A 234 -5.74 -21.79 1.13
C VAL A 234 -4.29 -21.67 1.56
N THR A 235 -3.39 -21.65 0.60
CA THR A 235 -1.94 -21.50 0.82
C THR A 235 -1.42 -20.32 0.02
N VAL A 236 -0.49 -19.57 0.64
CA VAL A 236 0.23 -18.45 0.04
C VAL A 236 1.69 -18.86 -0.07
N ASP A 237 2.21 -18.89 -1.29
CA ASP A 237 3.59 -19.29 -1.56
C ASP A 237 4.58 -18.17 -1.21
N ILE A 238 5.85 -18.54 -1.11
CA ILE A 238 6.94 -17.58 -0.96
C ILE A 238 6.95 -16.64 -2.19
N PRO A 239 7.06 -15.32 -1.98
CA PRO A 239 7.11 -14.37 -3.09
C PRO A 239 8.25 -14.66 -4.07
N THR A 240 7.97 -14.49 -5.34
CA THR A 240 8.97 -14.45 -6.41
C THR A 240 9.06 -13.03 -6.96
N TYR A 241 10.20 -12.67 -7.54
CA TYR A 241 10.37 -11.31 -8.05
C TYR A 241 11.12 -11.26 -9.38
N ILE A 242 10.83 -10.22 -10.15
CA ILE A 242 11.55 -9.88 -11.38
C ILE A 242 12.20 -8.51 -11.14
N PRO A 243 13.53 -8.42 -11.16
CA PRO A 243 14.21 -7.13 -11.07
C PRO A 243 13.85 -6.23 -12.25
N THR A 244 13.67 -4.95 -11.97
CA THR A 244 13.42 -3.90 -12.96
C THR A 244 14.44 -2.78 -12.78
N TRP A 245 14.65 -2.02 -13.84
CA TRP A 245 15.55 -0.88 -13.82
C TRP A 245 14.94 0.29 -14.59
N VAL A 246 14.98 1.47 -13.97
CA VAL A 246 14.47 2.72 -14.56
C VAL A 246 15.57 3.32 -15.45
N ASN A 247 15.34 3.33 -16.77
CA ASN A 247 16.27 3.89 -17.76
C ASN A 247 15.87 5.30 -18.19
#